data_3f243c3af87d8daaca95d4f791185c78
#
_entry.id   3f243c3af87d8daaca95d4f791185c78
#
_cell.length_a   1.000
_cell.length_b   1.000
_cell.length_c   1.000
_cell.angle_alpha   90.00
_cell.angle_beta   90.00
_cell.angle_gamma   90.00
#
_symmetry.space_group_name_H-M   'P 1'
#
loop_
_entity.id
_entity.type
_entity.pdbx_description
1 polymer ?
#
loop_
_entity_poly.entity_id
_entity_poly.type
_entity_poly.pdbx_seq_one_letter_code
_entity_poly.pdbx_strand_id
1 'polypeptide(L)'
;MHTSDWINDIITSANTHISRPAMVIEEKTYTYGQLLGQAWDICTTLCTQQADVIGIVAENCMETYASILAVLFSGKTYVILHSDYPAERNRLIARQADIRLLLYSKKRDVLPPDVEMDSFCTNSRLYTAQPRVARPRVASDVPAYIIFTSGSTGEPKGVPISRDNLNAFYTAYRKLGWNLDETDRMLQMFELTFDVSVVSFLYPLAVGACIYTVPQSGMKYLNVLDIMERHQLTFAAIAPSVLRLSRPYFPEVNLPHLRYLVVTAEATDVSLLADFRPCIPQAEVVNLYGPTETTIYCTSYPMPLQGCKQHSGMAAI
;
A
#
# COMPACT_ATOMS: atom_id res chain seq x y z
N MET A 1 20.90 -19.36 -1.91
CA MET A 1 19.94 -18.64 -1.06
C MET A 1 18.64 -18.57 -1.85
N HIS A 2 17.57 -19.24 -1.41
CA HIS A 2 16.26 -19.02 -1.98
C HIS A 2 15.87 -17.58 -1.64
N THR A 3 15.90 -16.68 -2.61
CA THR A 3 15.25 -15.38 -2.48
C THR A 3 13.76 -15.65 -2.35
N SER A 4 13.20 -15.34 -1.19
CA SER A 4 11.76 -15.44 -0.95
C SER A 4 11.04 -14.59 -2.00
N ASP A 5 10.22 -15.24 -2.85
CA ASP A 5 9.34 -14.51 -3.76
C ASP A 5 8.14 -14.01 -2.94
N TRP A 6 8.13 -12.71 -2.65
CA TRP A 6 7.08 -12.07 -1.83
C TRP A 6 5.65 -12.34 -2.34
N ILE A 7 5.46 -12.53 -3.64
CA ILE A 7 4.16 -12.94 -4.20
C ILE A 7 3.79 -14.35 -3.76
N ASN A 8 4.75 -15.26 -3.73
CA ASN A 8 4.51 -16.63 -3.23
C ASN A 8 4.20 -16.63 -1.74
N ASP A 9 4.83 -15.76 -0.96
CA ASP A 9 4.51 -15.61 0.47
C ASP A 9 3.06 -15.13 0.65
N ILE A 10 2.59 -14.14 -0.14
CA ILE A 10 1.19 -13.69 -0.13
C ILE A 10 0.23 -14.84 -0.50
N ILE A 11 0.51 -15.58 -1.57
CA ILE A 11 -0.35 -16.69 -2.02
C ILE A 11 -0.39 -17.80 -0.97
N THR A 12 0.75 -18.13 -0.38
CA THR A 12 0.88 -19.17 0.66
C THR A 12 0.11 -18.76 1.91
N SER A 13 0.34 -17.56 2.40
CA SER A 13 -0.36 -16.99 3.54
C SER A 13 -1.87 -16.98 3.33
N ALA A 14 -2.32 -16.50 2.18
CA ALA A 14 -3.74 -16.43 1.88
C ALA A 14 -4.41 -17.81 1.75
N ASN A 15 -3.70 -18.82 1.25
CA ASN A 15 -4.22 -20.19 1.23
C ASN A 15 -4.30 -20.80 2.64
N THR A 16 -3.34 -20.46 3.50
CA THR A 16 -3.33 -20.91 4.90
C THR A 16 -4.45 -20.26 5.71
N HIS A 17 -4.73 -18.98 5.42
CA HIS A 17 -5.66 -18.16 6.19
C HIS A 17 -6.94 -17.79 5.43
N ILE A 18 -7.43 -18.66 4.53
CA ILE A 18 -8.48 -18.38 3.55
C ILE A 18 -9.77 -17.78 4.13
N SER A 19 -10.17 -18.18 5.32
CA SER A 19 -11.38 -17.70 6.02
C SER A 19 -11.13 -16.52 6.96
N ARG A 20 -9.86 -16.16 7.21
CA ARG A 20 -9.52 -15.03 8.09
C ARG A 20 -9.73 -13.69 7.40
N PRO A 21 -9.99 -12.62 8.18
CA PRO A 21 -9.99 -11.26 7.64
C PRO A 21 -8.67 -10.91 6.97
N ALA A 22 -8.72 -10.46 5.72
CA ALA A 22 -7.58 -9.88 4.99
C ALA A 22 -7.62 -8.36 5.02
N MET A 23 -8.82 -7.79 4.93
CA MET A 23 -9.02 -6.35 4.86
C MET A 23 -10.32 -5.93 5.53
N VAL A 24 -10.29 -4.73 6.15
CA VAL A 24 -11.48 -3.99 6.59
C VAL A 24 -11.50 -2.66 5.84
N ILE A 25 -12.56 -2.43 5.07
CA ILE A 25 -12.78 -1.22 4.27
C ILE A 25 -14.15 -0.67 4.62
N GLU A 26 -14.24 0.56 5.14
CA GLU A 26 -15.51 1.19 5.51
C GLU A 26 -16.42 0.25 6.34
N GLU A 27 -15.89 -0.34 7.41
CA GLU A 27 -16.54 -1.30 8.32
C GLU A 27 -16.87 -2.67 7.69
N LYS A 28 -16.63 -2.86 6.41
CA LYS A 28 -16.85 -4.16 5.75
C LYS A 28 -15.59 -4.99 5.77
N THR A 29 -15.71 -6.19 6.34
CA THR A 29 -14.63 -7.18 6.41
C THR A 29 -14.63 -8.06 5.17
N TYR A 30 -13.45 -8.23 4.57
CA TYR A 30 -13.20 -9.13 3.47
C TYR A 30 -12.17 -10.18 3.87
N THR A 31 -12.45 -11.44 3.57
CA THR A 31 -11.55 -12.55 3.88
C THR A 31 -10.43 -12.66 2.83
N TYR A 32 -9.37 -13.37 3.18
CA TYR A 32 -8.31 -13.74 2.24
C TYR A 32 -8.87 -14.48 1.02
N GLY A 33 -9.83 -15.40 1.23
CA GLY A 33 -10.49 -16.12 0.14
C GLY A 33 -11.23 -15.17 -0.82
N GLN A 34 -11.90 -14.15 -0.28
CA GLN A 34 -12.61 -13.16 -1.09
C GLN A 34 -11.64 -12.31 -1.90
N LEU A 35 -10.60 -11.74 -1.25
CA LEU A 35 -9.61 -10.90 -1.91
C LEU A 35 -8.86 -11.67 -3.01
N LEU A 36 -8.36 -12.86 -2.68
CA LEU A 36 -7.61 -13.67 -3.64
C LEU A 36 -8.49 -14.24 -4.76
N GLY A 37 -9.71 -14.65 -4.44
CA GLY A 37 -10.66 -15.12 -5.46
C GLY A 37 -10.86 -14.05 -6.53
N GLN A 38 -11.19 -12.82 -6.10
CA GLN A 38 -11.35 -11.68 -7.02
C GLN A 38 -10.04 -11.40 -7.80
N ALA A 39 -8.89 -11.44 -7.13
CA ALA A 39 -7.61 -11.22 -7.80
C ALA A 39 -7.32 -12.28 -8.87
N TRP A 40 -7.62 -13.55 -8.62
CA TRP A 40 -7.43 -14.62 -9.59
C TRP A 40 -8.41 -14.54 -10.77
N ASP A 41 -9.66 -14.14 -10.55
CA ASP A 41 -10.64 -13.95 -11.63
C ASP A 41 -10.18 -12.84 -12.58
N ILE A 42 -9.73 -11.70 -12.03
CA ILE A 42 -9.17 -10.62 -12.83
C ILE A 42 -7.87 -11.07 -13.52
N CYS A 43 -6.98 -11.77 -12.83
CA CYS A 43 -5.72 -12.28 -13.37
C CYS A 43 -5.97 -13.20 -14.59
N THR A 44 -6.96 -14.08 -14.54
CA THR A 44 -7.33 -14.96 -15.65
C THR A 44 -7.67 -14.14 -16.90
N THR A 45 -8.41 -13.05 -16.74
CA THR A 45 -8.70 -12.14 -17.86
C THR A 45 -7.43 -11.44 -18.35
N LEU A 46 -6.58 -10.95 -17.43
CA LEU A 46 -5.35 -10.24 -17.80
C LEU A 46 -4.35 -11.12 -18.55
N CYS A 47 -4.31 -12.44 -18.26
CA CYS A 47 -3.44 -13.37 -18.98
C CYS A 47 -3.78 -13.51 -20.47
N THR A 48 -5.00 -13.15 -20.90
CA THR A 48 -5.40 -13.14 -22.31
C THR A 48 -5.14 -11.79 -23.01
N GLN A 49 -4.77 -10.76 -22.27
CA GLN A 49 -4.53 -9.41 -22.79
C GLN A 49 -3.06 -9.22 -23.18
N GLN A 50 -2.83 -8.49 -24.27
CA GLN A 50 -1.47 -8.18 -24.74
C GLN A 50 -0.82 -7.00 -24.01
N ALA A 51 -1.61 -6.17 -23.32
CA ALA A 51 -1.10 -5.01 -22.58
C ALA A 51 -0.15 -5.45 -21.46
N ASP A 52 1.05 -4.89 -21.41
CA ASP A 52 2.04 -5.16 -20.35
C ASP A 52 1.88 -4.21 -19.16
N VAL A 53 1.44 -2.97 -19.42
CA VAL A 53 1.19 -1.96 -18.40
C VAL A 53 -0.31 -1.73 -18.26
N ILE A 54 -0.80 -1.90 -17.04
CA ILE A 54 -2.22 -1.86 -16.69
C ILE A 54 -2.47 -0.65 -15.79
N GLY A 55 -3.36 0.24 -16.23
CA GLY A 55 -3.88 1.31 -15.38
C GLY A 55 -4.91 0.77 -14.40
N ILE A 56 -4.88 1.25 -13.16
CA ILE A 56 -5.89 0.92 -12.14
C ILE A 56 -6.44 2.23 -11.59
N VAL A 57 -7.76 2.41 -11.67
CA VAL A 57 -8.42 3.55 -11.02
C VAL A 57 -8.44 3.32 -9.52
N ALA A 58 -7.81 4.23 -8.77
CA ALA A 58 -7.75 4.13 -7.31
C ALA A 58 -9.10 4.48 -6.67
N GLU A 59 -9.67 3.51 -5.97
CA GLU A 59 -10.85 3.67 -5.13
C GLU A 59 -10.61 2.89 -3.82
N ASN A 60 -11.17 3.37 -2.71
CA ASN A 60 -11.06 2.63 -1.45
C ASN A 60 -12.08 1.48 -1.41
N CYS A 61 -11.80 0.44 -2.19
CA CYS A 61 -12.64 -0.74 -2.29
C CYS A 61 -11.81 -2.00 -2.55
N MET A 62 -12.36 -3.15 -2.22
CA MET A 62 -11.69 -4.45 -2.34
C MET A 62 -11.25 -4.75 -3.78
N GLU A 63 -12.04 -4.33 -4.77
CA GLU A 63 -11.78 -4.52 -6.19
C GLU A 63 -10.49 -3.84 -6.65
N THR A 64 -10.18 -2.65 -6.13
CA THR A 64 -8.91 -1.95 -6.41
C THR A 64 -7.72 -2.75 -5.91
N TYR A 65 -7.77 -3.23 -4.68
CA TYR A 65 -6.69 -4.04 -4.09
C TYR A 65 -6.56 -5.41 -4.79
N ALA A 66 -7.69 -6.03 -5.13
CA ALA A 66 -7.70 -7.26 -5.93
C ALA A 66 -7.11 -7.05 -7.32
N SER A 67 -7.35 -5.88 -7.95
CA SER A 67 -6.77 -5.52 -9.25
C SER A 67 -5.25 -5.40 -9.17
N ILE A 68 -4.70 -4.78 -8.13
CA ILE A 68 -3.25 -4.70 -7.90
C ILE A 68 -2.65 -6.11 -7.83
N LEU A 69 -3.23 -7.00 -7.01
CA LEU A 69 -2.77 -8.38 -6.91
C LEU A 69 -2.88 -9.12 -8.24
N ALA A 70 -3.98 -8.94 -8.97
CA ALA A 70 -4.21 -9.59 -10.26
C ALA A 70 -3.15 -9.20 -11.30
N VAL A 71 -2.80 -7.90 -11.38
CA VAL A 71 -1.73 -7.42 -12.28
C VAL A 71 -0.39 -8.03 -11.87
N LEU A 72 -0.07 -8.06 -10.59
CA LEU A 72 1.16 -8.67 -10.09
C LEU A 72 1.21 -10.19 -10.37
N PHE A 73 0.09 -10.91 -10.19
CA PHE A 73 -0.01 -12.35 -10.45
C PHE A 73 0.09 -12.68 -11.95
N SER A 74 -0.45 -11.83 -12.81
CA SER A 74 -0.36 -12.00 -14.28
C SER A 74 1.02 -11.64 -14.85
N GLY A 75 1.96 -11.20 -14.01
CA GLY A 75 3.31 -10.84 -14.44
C GLY A 75 3.42 -9.46 -15.08
N LYS A 76 2.36 -8.66 -15.04
CA LYS A 76 2.28 -7.33 -15.65
C LYS A 76 2.65 -6.22 -14.67
N THR A 77 2.73 -4.99 -15.16
CA THR A 77 3.07 -3.77 -14.42
C THR A 77 1.81 -2.98 -14.13
N TYR A 78 1.59 -2.53 -12.89
CA TYR A 78 0.47 -1.63 -12.62
C TYR A 78 0.90 -0.17 -12.49
N VAL A 79 -0.03 0.71 -12.84
CA VAL A 79 0.05 2.16 -12.64
C VAL A 79 -1.28 2.63 -12.04
N ILE A 80 -1.23 3.42 -11.00
CA ILE A 80 -2.43 3.98 -10.37
C ILE A 80 -2.81 5.30 -11.03
N LEU A 81 -4.07 5.41 -11.45
CA LEU A 81 -4.72 6.65 -11.86
C LEU A 81 -5.70 7.06 -10.75
N HIS A 82 -5.63 8.30 -10.30
CA HIS A 82 -6.45 8.77 -9.18
C HIS A 82 -7.65 9.58 -9.69
N SER A 83 -8.85 9.29 -9.17
CA SER A 83 -10.09 9.97 -9.60
C SER A 83 -10.12 11.46 -9.26
N ASP A 84 -9.39 11.89 -8.24
CA ASP A 84 -9.33 13.28 -7.80
C ASP A 84 -8.22 14.09 -8.50
N TYR A 85 -7.41 13.44 -9.32
CA TYR A 85 -6.43 14.14 -10.14
C TYR A 85 -7.11 14.81 -11.34
N PRO A 86 -6.62 15.99 -11.79
CA PRO A 86 -7.05 16.55 -13.05
C PRO A 86 -6.91 15.50 -14.17
N ALA A 87 -7.93 15.39 -15.05
CA ALA A 87 -7.93 14.42 -16.12
C ALA A 87 -6.69 14.52 -17.02
N GLU A 88 -6.16 15.74 -17.25
CA GLU A 88 -4.93 15.97 -17.99
C GLU A 88 -3.69 15.35 -17.30
N ARG A 89 -3.64 15.37 -15.98
CA ARG A 89 -2.56 14.68 -15.24
C ARG A 89 -2.63 13.17 -15.46
N ASN A 90 -3.81 12.60 -15.36
CA ASN A 90 -4.01 11.17 -15.62
C ASN A 90 -3.70 10.83 -17.09
N ARG A 91 -4.01 11.73 -18.06
CA ARG A 91 -3.62 11.57 -19.47
C ARG A 91 -2.11 11.49 -19.63
N LEU A 92 -1.37 12.42 -19.01
CA LEU A 92 0.10 12.44 -19.08
C LEU A 92 0.68 11.15 -18.50
N ILE A 93 0.18 10.71 -17.34
CA ILE A 93 0.59 9.45 -16.71
C ILE A 93 0.31 8.26 -17.63
N ALA A 94 -0.91 8.16 -18.16
CA ALA A 94 -1.32 7.07 -19.03
C ALA A 94 -0.45 6.99 -20.30
N ARG A 95 -0.14 8.15 -20.89
CA ARG A 95 0.70 8.24 -22.10
C ARG A 95 2.16 7.88 -21.81
N GLN A 96 2.74 8.43 -20.73
CA GLN A 96 4.15 8.19 -20.40
C GLN A 96 4.40 6.72 -19.99
N ALA A 97 3.43 6.09 -19.33
CA ALA A 97 3.52 4.69 -18.93
C ALA A 97 3.05 3.72 -20.03
N ASP A 98 2.62 4.18 -21.17
CA ASP A 98 2.03 3.38 -22.27
C ASP A 98 0.90 2.46 -21.78
N ILE A 99 0.00 3.00 -20.96
CA ILE A 99 -1.16 2.24 -20.46
C ILE A 99 -2.09 1.93 -21.63
N ARG A 100 -2.41 0.65 -21.84
CA ARG A 100 -3.29 0.18 -22.92
C ARG A 100 -4.60 -0.40 -22.41
N LEU A 101 -4.67 -0.76 -21.14
CA LEU A 101 -5.85 -1.32 -20.49
C LEU A 101 -6.07 -0.67 -19.14
N LEU A 102 -7.31 -0.27 -18.86
CA LEU A 102 -7.73 0.35 -17.60
C LEU A 102 -8.65 -0.60 -16.81
N LEU A 103 -8.28 -0.87 -15.56
CA LEU A 103 -9.15 -1.53 -14.58
C LEU A 103 -9.85 -0.49 -13.72
N TYR A 104 -11.15 -0.62 -13.52
CA TYR A 104 -11.95 0.27 -12.68
C TYR A 104 -13.04 -0.50 -11.94
N SER A 105 -13.48 -0.02 -10.77
CA SER A 105 -14.58 -0.64 -10.03
C SER A 105 -15.89 0.11 -10.18
N LYS A 106 -15.91 1.42 -9.98
CA LYS A 106 -17.10 2.27 -10.02
C LYS A 106 -17.00 3.38 -11.07
N LYS A 107 -15.86 4.10 -11.08
CA LYS A 107 -15.64 5.25 -11.96
C LYS A 107 -14.66 4.89 -13.06
N ARG A 108 -15.06 5.09 -14.31
CA ARG A 108 -14.18 4.96 -15.47
C ARG A 108 -13.60 6.32 -15.90
N ASP A 109 -14.33 7.40 -15.65
CA ASP A 109 -14.09 8.72 -16.23
C ASP A 109 -13.00 9.49 -15.49
N VAL A 110 -11.79 8.92 -15.49
CA VAL A 110 -10.58 9.52 -14.91
C VAL A 110 -9.64 10.09 -15.98
N LEU A 111 -9.96 9.84 -17.26
CA LEU A 111 -9.22 10.34 -18.41
C LEU A 111 -10.09 11.32 -19.21
N PRO A 112 -9.48 12.26 -19.98
CA PRO A 112 -10.23 13.08 -20.89
C PRO A 112 -11.02 12.25 -21.90
N PRO A 113 -12.20 12.74 -22.40
CA PRO A 113 -13.11 11.97 -23.26
C PRO A 113 -12.51 11.55 -24.60
N ASP A 114 -11.47 12.24 -25.07
CA ASP A 114 -10.76 11.98 -26.33
C ASP A 114 -9.67 10.90 -26.19
N VAL A 115 -9.46 10.35 -24.99
CA VAL A 115 -8.53 9.23 -24.77
C VAL A 115 -9.27 7.92 -24.91
N GLU A 116 -9.09 7.27 -26.05
CA GLU A 116 -9.58 5.90 -26.26
C GLU A 116 -8.64 4.90 -25.61
N MET A 117 -9.19 4.04 -24.75
CA MET A 117 -8.45 3.01 -24.03
C MET A 117 -9.37 1.83 -23.73
N ASP A 118 -8.87 0.63 -23.91
CA ASP A 118 -9.56 -0.57 -23.46
C ASP A 118 -9.78 -0.51 -21.96
N SER A 119 -10.94 -0.96 -21.51
CA SER A 119 -11.28 -0.89 -20.09
C SER A 119 -12.08 -2.10 -19.62
N PHE A 120 -11.84 -2.49 -18.37
CA PHE A 120 -12.46 -3.63 -17.75
C PHE A 120 -13.03 -3.27 -16.37
N CYS A 121 -14.35 -3.50 -16.19
CA CYS A 121 -15.00 -3.29 -14.90
C CYS A 121 -14.77 -4.49 -13.98
N THR A 122 -14.19 -4.26 -12.83
CA THR A 122 -13.84 -5.32 -11.87
C THR A 122 -14.95 -5.62 -10.85
N ASN A 123 -16.00 -4.78 -10.78
CA ASN A 123 -17.11 -4.92 -9.85
C ASN A 123 -18.18 -5.95 -10.31
N SER A 124 -18.13 -6.42 -11.55
CA SER A 124 -19.24 -7.17 -12.18
C SER A 124 -19.15 -8.69 -12.06
N ARG A 125 -18.18 -9.24 -11.30
CA ARG A 125 -17.96 -10.69 -11.27
C ARG A 125 -18.30 -11.31 -9.93
N LEU A 126 -19.23 -12.27 -9.99
CA LEU A 126 -19.47 -13.21 -8.90
C LEU A 126 -18.26 -14.16 -8.77
N TYR A 127 -17.84 -14.37 -7.54
CA TYR A 127 -16.86 -15.36 -7.16
C TYR A 127 -17.18 -16.71 -7.78
N THR A 128 -16.40 -17.15 -8.72
CA THR A 128 -16.38 -18.57 -9.11
C THR A 128 -15.10 -19.17 -8.54
N ALA A 129 -15.21 -20.25 -7.79
CA ALA A 129 -14.06 -21.04 -7.35
C ALA A 129 -13.43 -21.74 -8.57
N GLN A 130 -12.85 -20.97 -9.49
CA GLN A 130 -12.24 -21.49 -10.71
C GLN A 130 -10.81 -22.00 -10.46
N PRO A 131 -10.38 -23.00 -11.23
CA PRO A 131 -8.99 -23.45 -11.16
C PRO A 131 -8.05 -22.27 -11.44
N ARG A 132 -7.10 -22.10 -10.56
CA ARG A 132 -6.13 -21.00 -10.63
C ARG A 132 -5.27 -21.17 -11.87
N VAL A 133 -5.19 -20.13 -12.68
CA VAL A 133 -4.22 -20.05 -13.77
C VAL A 133 -2.83 -20.13 -13.15
N ALA A 134 -1.96 -20.96 -13.73
CA ALA A 134 -0.57 -20.98 -13.31
C ALA A 134 0.06 -19.59 -13.56
N ARG A 135 0.76 -19.06 -12.56
CA ARG A 135 1.46 -17.79 -12.73
C ARG A 135 2.48 -17.91 -13.87
N PRO A 136 2.53 -16.92 -14.79
CA PRO A 136 3.56 -16.91 -15.81
C PRO A 136 4.94 -16.75 -15.14
N ARG A 137 5.97 -17.35 -15.76
CA ARG A 137 7.35 -17.01 -15.42
C ARG A 137 7.66 -15.64 -16.00
N VAL A 138 8.03 -14.72 -15.15
CA VAL A 138 8.34 -13.33 -15.50
C VAL A 138 9.81 -13.07 -15.20
N ALA A 139 10.48 -12.35 -16.09
CA ALA A 139 11.84 -11.91 -15.82
C ALA A 139 11.84 -10.95 -14.62
N SER A 140 12.87 -11.03 -13.80
CA SER A 140 12.92 -10.34 -12.52
C SER A 140 13.10 -8.82 -12.65
N ASP A 141 13.61 -8.37 -13.80
CA ASP A 141 13.79 -6.96 -14.17
C ASP A 141 12.51 -6.29 -14.67
N VAL A 142 11.44 -7.06 -14.97
CA VAL A 142 10.13 -6.50 -15.34
C VAL A 142 9.57 -5.68 -14.18
N PRO A 143 9.12 -4.43 -14.43
CA PRO A 143 8.54 -3.62 -13.38
C PRO A 143 7.31 -4.28 -12.76
N ALA A 144 7.21 -4.23 -11.44
CA ALA A 144 6.00 -4.60 -10.72
C ALA A 144 5.00 -3.44 -10.74
N TYR A 145 5.51 -2.21 -10.62
CA TYR A 145 4.72 -0.99 -10.70
C TYR A 145 5.53 0.19 -11.22
N ILE A 146 4.82 1.23 -11.65
CA ILE A 146 5.38 2.55 -11.93
C ILE A 146 4.62 3.57 -11.08
N ILE A 147 5.32 4.27 -10.20
CA ILE A 147 4.77 5.37 -9.42
C ILE A 147 5.27 6.68 -9.99
N PHE A 148 4.36 7.66 -10.10
CA PHE A 148 4.64 8.96 -10.67
C PHE A 148 4.91 10.00 -9.57
N THR A 149 6.10 10.58 -9.58
CA THR A 149 6.51 11.66 -8.69
C THR A 149 6.37 13.01 -9.38
N SER A 150 6.33 14.11 -8.60
CA SER A 150 6.41 15.47 -9.15
C SER A 150 7.82 15.69 -9.67
N GLY A 151 7.99 15.68 -11.00
CA GLY A 151 9.28 16.01 -11.62
C GLY A 151 9.72 17.47 -11.32
N SER A 152 11.02 17.72 -11.32
CA SER A 152 11.59 19.07 -11.15
C SER A 152 11.14 20.06 -12.23
N THR A 153 10.64 19.56 -13.37
CA THR A 153 10.11 20.34 -14.50
C THR A 153 8.62 20.61 -14.39
N GLY A 154 7.95 20.14 -13.34
CA GLY A 154 6.48 20.23 -13.16
C GLY A 154 5.68 19.12 -13.85
N GLU A 155 6.28 18.36 -14.76
CA GLU A 155 5.63 17.18 -15.35
C GLU A 155 5.83 15.93 -14.48
N PRO A 156 4.82 15.04 -14.40
CA PRO A 156 4.95 13.79 -13.70
C PRO A 156 6.09 12.94 -14.28
N LYS A 157 6.93 12.35 -13.42
CA LYS A 157 8.00 11.43 -13.80
C LYS A 157 7.69 10.05 -13.25
N GLY A 158 7.57 9.06 -14.13
CA GLY A 158 7.37 7.67 -13.74
C GLY A 158 8.65 7.01 -13.25
N VAL A 159 8.58 6.39 -12.09
CA VAL A 159 9.66 5.60 -11.48
C VAL A 159 9.26 4.13 -11.54
N PRO A 160 9.85 3.33 -12.45
CA PRO A 160 9.57 1.90 -12.51
C PRO A 160 10.34 1.17 -11.40
N ILE A 161 9.65 0.31 -10.67
CA ILE A 161 10.23 -0.56 -9.65
C ILE A 161 10.09 -2.01 -10.10
N SER A 162 11.22 -2.68 -10.30
CA SER A 162 11.27 -4.05 -10.77
C SER A 162 10.85 -5.05 -9.68
N ARG A 163 10.56 -6.27 -10.10
CA ARG A 163 10.28 -7.39 -9.19
C ARG A 163 11.48 -7.73 -8.32
N ASP A 164 12.71 -7.61 -8.87
CA ASP A 164 13.94 -7.77 -8.11
C ASP A 164 14.10 -6.69 -7.04
N ASN A 165 13.81 -5.42 -7.36
CA ASN A 165 13.83 -4.35 -6.38
C ASN A 165 12.88 -4.65 -5.21
N LEU A 166 11.65 -5.11 -5.50
CA LEU A 166 10.69 -5.48 -4.45
C LEU A 166 11.14 -6.69 -3.65
N ASN A 167 11.71 -7.72 -4.28
CA ASN A 167 12.25 -8.87 -3.56
C ASN A 167 13.39 -8.49 -2.62
N ALA A 168 14.30 -7.63 -3.08
CA ALA A 168 15.40 -7.12 -2.27
C ALA A 168 14.86 -6.28 -1.09
N PHE A 169 13.93 -5.37 -1.38
CA PHE A 169 13.26 -4.55 -0.37
C PHE A 169 12.55 -5.42 0.67
N TYR A 170 11.72 -6.35 0.24
CA TYR A 170 10.97 -7.24 1.13
C TYR A 170 11.90 -8.05 2.04
N THR A 171 13.01 -8.56 1.48
CA THR A 171 14.04 -9.29 2.26
C THR A 171 14.70 -8.40 3.30
N ALA A 172 14.99 -7.13 2.96
CA ALA A 172 15.57 -6.15 3.88
C ALA A 172 14.57 -5.71 4.96
N TYR A 173 13.31 -5.48 4.58
CA TYR A 173 12.24 -5.05 5.48
C TYR A 173 11.94 -6.08 6.57
N ARG A 174 11.97 -7.38 6.22
CA ARG A 174 11.86 -8.48 7.21
C ARG A 174 13.01 -8.49 8.23
N LYS A 175 14.20 -8.03 7.87
CA LYS A 175 15.36 -7.96 8.77
C LYS A 175 15.28 -6.84 9.80
N LEU A 176 14.29 -5.94 9.71
CA LEU A 176 14.02 -4.95 10.76
C LEU A 176 13.56 -5.61 12.07
N GLY A 177 13.27 -6.91 12.05
CA GLY A 177 13.03 -7.71 13.25
C GLY A 177 11.61 -7.61 13.80
N TRP A 178 10.65 -7.15 12.98
CA TRP A 178 9.25 -7.08 13.39
C TRP A 178 8.65 -8.47 13.51
N ASN A 179 8.18 -8.78 14.71
CA ASN A 179 7.51 -10.06 14.97
C ASN A 179 6.02 -9.93 14.65
N LEU A 180 5.68 -10.01 13.35
CA LEU A 180 4.32 -9.87 12.83
C LEU A 180 3.81 -11.21 12.34
N ASP A 181 2.53 -11.47 12.59
CA ASP A 181 1.84 -12.70 12.20
C ASP A 181 0.37 -12.44 11.82
N GLU A 182 -0.39 -13.52 11.68
CA GLU A 182 -1.79 -13.48 11.28
C GLU A 182 -2.73 -12.86 12.33
N THR A 183 -2.26 -12.55 13.51
CA THR A 183 -3.05 -11.86 14.56
C THR A 183 -2.93 -10.35 14.46
N ASP A 184 -1.99 -9.85 13.68
CA ASP A 184 -1.73 -8.42 13.56
C ASP A 184 -2.79 -7.68 12.74
N ARG A 185 -2.99 -6.43 13.11
CA ARG A 185 -3.92 -5.48 12.52
C ARG A 185 -3.13 -4.25 12.08
N MET A 186 -3.04 -4.05 10.77
CA MET A 186 -2.12 -3.09 10.17
C MET A 186 -2.84 -1.98 9.42
N LEU A 187 -2.36 -0.74 9.60
CA LEU A 187 -2.94 0.45 8.98
C LEU A 187 -2.52 0.59 7.52
N GLN A 188 -3.48 0.86 6.62
CA GLN A 188 -3.25 1.36 5.27
C GLN A 188 -3.89 2.74 5.13
N MET A 189 -3.09 3.81 5.25
CA MET A 189 -3.56 5.20 5.17
C MET A 189 -3.00 5.97 3.96
N PHE A 190 -1.99 5.43 3.29
CA PHE A 190 -1.34 6.13 2.18
C PHE A 190 -2.13 5.96 0.88
N GLU A 191 -2.20 7.06 0.11
CA GLU A 191 -2.76 7.00 -1.24
C GLU A 191 -2.01 5.96 -2.07
N LEU A 192 -2.72 5.20 -2.90
CA LEU A 192 -2.11 4.15 -3.73
C LEU A 192 -1.15 4.69 -4.79
N THR A 193 -1.13 6.01 -5.00
CA THR A 193 -0.16 6.73 -5.83
C THR A 193 1.19 6.96 -5.15
N PHE A 194 1.34 6.63 -3.86
CA PHE A 194 2.58 6.69 -3.10
C PHE A 194 3.10 5.29 -2.79
N ASP A 195 4.41 5.11 -2.86
CA ASP A 195 5.07 3.82 -2.70
C ASP A 195 4.96 3.20 -1.30
N VAL A 196 4.80 4.02 -0.25
CA VAL A 196 4.52 3.52 1.11
C VAL A 196 3.24 2.67 1.14
N SER A 197 2.26 2.97 0.27
CA SER A 197 1.05 2.14 0.14
C SER A 197 1.35 0.71 -0.29
N VAL A 198 2.41 0.51 -1.07
CA VAL A 198 2.81 -0.82 -1.57
C VAL A 198 3.20 -1.73 -0.41
N VAL A 199 4.08 -1.26 0.48
CA VAL A 199 4.47 -2.06 1.66
C VAL A 199 3.32 -2.17 2.66
N SER A 200 2.53 -1.12 2.85
CA SER A 200 1.37 -1.13 3.76
C SER A 200 0.25 -2.07 3.32
N PHE A 201 0.24 -2.46 2.04
CA PHE A 201 -0.72 -3.41 1.48
C PHE A 201 -0.13 -4.82 1.33
N LEU A 202 1.05 -4.95 0.71
CA LEU A 202 1.58 -6.27 0.35
C LEU A 202 2.21 -7.01 1.54
N TYR A 203 2.89 -6.28 2.44
CA TYR A 203 3.55 -6.92 3.57
C TYR A 203 2.59 -7.56 4.57
N PRO A 204 1.49 -6.90 5.00
CA PRO A 204 0.47 -7.55 5.82
C PRO A 204 -0.05 -8.85 5.22
N LEU A 205 -0.35 -8.85 3.92
CA LEU A 205 -0.86 -10.05 3.24
C LEU A 205 0.15 -11.20 3.25
N ALA A 206 1.43 -10.88 3.17
CA ALA A 206 2.47 -11.90 3.17
C ALA A 206 2.69 -12.56 4.55
N VAL A 207 2.34 -11.86 5.64
CA VAL A 207 2.42 -12.41 7.01
C VAL A 207 1.08 -12.92 7.55
N GLY A 208 0.00 -12.79 6.79
CA GLY A 208 -1.33 -13.26 7.21
C GLY A 208 -2.15 -12.24 8.00
N ALA A 209 -1.64 -11.02 8.19
CA ALA A 209 -2.25 -9.96 8.97
C ALA A 209 -3.49 -9.35 8.28
N CYS A 210 -4.32 -8.65 9.06
CA CYS A 210 -5.47 -7.92 8.54
C CYS A 210 -5.14 -6.44 8.29
N ILE A 211 -5.52 -5.92 7.13
CA ILE A 211 -5.32 -4.53 6.71
C ILE A 211 -6.57 -3.71 7.05
N TYR A 212 -6.37 -2.54 7.63
CA TYR A 212 -7.43 -1.57 7.91
C TYR A 212 -7.19 -0.31 7.07
N THR A 213 -8.13 0.00 6.17
CA THR A 213 -8.03 1.21 5.34
C THR A 213 -8.72 2.38 5.99
N VAL A 214 -8.22 3.58 5.72
CA VAL A 214 -8.81 4.82 6.25
C VAL A 214 -9.96 5.27 5.34
N PRO A 215 -11.15 5.62 5.89
CA PRO A 215 -12.24 6.19 5.12
C PRO A 215 -11.82 7.47 4.40
N GLN A 216 -12.32 7.65 3.17
CA GLN A 216 -12.04 8.84 2.37
C GLN A 216 -12.89 10.06 2.79
N SER A 217 -14.01 9.83 3.49
CA SER A 217 -14.89 10.89 4.01
C SER A 217 -14.37 11.46 5.32
N GLY A 218 -14.62 12.74 5.58
CA GLY A 218 -14.26 13.41 6.85
C GLY A 218 -12.79 13.84 6.91
N MET A 219 -12.30 14.05 8.14
CA MET A 219 -10.92 14.50 8.38
C MET A 219 -9.99 13.30 8.52
N LYS A 220 -9.13 13.09 7.53
CA LYS A 220 -8.23 11.93 7.44
C LYS A 220 -7.44 11.66 8.72
N TYR A 221 -6.90 12.69 9.36
CA TYR A 221 -6.09 12.55 10.58
C TYR A 221 -6.91 12.04 11.78
N LEU A 222 -8.19 12.42 11.91
CA LEU A 222 -9.08 11.89 12.94
C LEU A 222 -9.50 10.46 12.63
N ASN A 223 -9.81 10.17 11.36
CA ASN A 223 -10.13 8.82 10.93
C ASN A 223 -8.98 7.84 11.19
N VAL A 224 -7.73 8.28 11.04
CA VAL A 224 -6.55 7.46 11.35
C VAL A 224 -6.53 7.08 12.83
N LEU A 225 -6.69 8.04 13.74
CA LEU A 225 -6.69 7.76 15.18
C LEU A 225 -7.88 6.88 15.59
N ASP A 226 -9.09 7.19 15.09
CA ASP A 226 -10.30 6.42 15.36
C ASP A 226 -10.15 4.95 14.96
N ILE A 227 -9.63 4.69 13.75
CA ILE A 227 -9.40 3.32 13.29
C ILE A 227 -8.36 2.61 14.13
N MET A 228 -7.26 3.29 14.49
CA MET A 228 -6.22 2.69 15.31
C MET A 228 -6.74 2.28 16.69
N GLU A 229 -7.57 3.12 17.30
CA GLU A 229 -8.16 2.87 18.62
C GLU A 229 -9.28 1.84 18.56
N ARG A 230 -10.30 2.06 17.73
CA ARG A 230 -11.51 1.23 17.62
C ARG A 230 -11.18 -0.21 17.19
N HIS A 231 -10.26 -0.39 16.27
CA HIS A 231 -9.85 -1.70 15.80
C HIS A 231 -8.59 -2.23 16.52
N GLN A 232 -8.07 -1.49 17.51
CA GLN A 232 -6.90 -1.91 18.32
C GLN A 232 -5.72 -2.32 17.42
N LEU A 233 -5.31 -1.43 16.51
CA LEU A 233 -4.24 -1.75 15.56
C LEU A 233 -2.93 -2.05 16.29
N THR A 234 -2.16 -2.98 15.73
CA THR A 234 -0.88 -3.43 16.30
C THR A 234 0.33 -2.83 15.58
N PHE A 235 0.12 -2.41 14.33
CA PHE A 235 1.13 -1.79 13.49
C PHE A 235 0.55 -0.62 12.69
N ALA A 236 1.24 0.51 12.71
CA ALA A 236 0.84 1.67 11.90
C ALA A 236 2.08 2.35 11.29
N ALA A 237 2.00 2.64 9.98
CA ALA A 237 2.89 3.58 9.31
C ALA A 237 2.13 4.89 9.10
N ILE A 238 2.68 6.02 9.58
CA ILE A 238 1.99 7.32 9.62
C ILE A 238 2.93 8.43 9.14
N ALA A 239 2.39 9.38 8.37
CA ALA A 239 3.09 10.61 8.05
C ALA A 239 3.09 11.58 9.25
N PRO A 240 4.22 12.25 9.58
CA PRO A 240 4.28 13.22 10.67
C PRO A 240 3.24 14.34 10.62
N SER A 241 2.81 14.74 9.43
CA SER A 241 1.71 15.72 9.27
C SER A 241 0.40 15.25 9.87
N VAL A 242 0.08 13.95 9.82
CA VAL A 242 -1.12 13.38 10.46
C VAL A 242 -1.03 13.53 11.98
N LEU A 243 0.11 13.20 12.58
CA LEU A 243 0.34 13.40 14.03
C LEU A 243 0.26 14.88 14.40
N ARG A 244 0.83 15.77 13.58
CA ARG A 244 0.79 17.21 13.85
C ARG A 244 -0.63 17.76 13.86
N LEU A 245 -1.46 17.35 12.91
CA LEU A 245 -2.86 17.78 12.85
C LEU A 245 -3.72 17.19 13.97
N SER A 246 -3.38 16.00 14.44
CA SER A 246 -4.10 15.33 15.54
C SER A 246 -3.57 15.67 16.94
N ARG A 247 -2.48 16.44 17.06
CA ARG A 247 -1.86 16.82 18.35
C ARG A 247 -2.85 17.37 19.41
N PRO A 248 -3.84 18.20 19.06
CA PRO A 248 -4.83 18.70 20.05
C PRO A 248 -5.66 17.58 20.71
N TYR A 249 -5.76 16.42 20.07
CA TYR A 249 -6.57 15.28 20.53
C TYR A 249 -5.73 14.23 21.29
N PHE A 250 -4.41 14.36 21.38
CA PHE A 250 -3.54 13.39 22.06
C PHE A 250 -3.98 13.05 23.49
N PRO A 251 -4.50 14.01 24.32
CA PRO A 251 -4.97 13.68 25.66
C PRO A 251 -6.14 12.69 25.72
N GLU A 252 -6.87 12.52 24.61
CA GLU A 252 -8.03 11.64 24.49
C GLU A 252 -7.68 10.30 23.82
N VAL A 253 -6.46 10.17 23.27
CA VAL A 253 -6.01 8.99 22.49
C VAL A 253 -5.28 8.01 23.38
N ASN A 254 -5.69 6.73 23.34
CA ASN A 254 -5.01 5.64 24.04
C ASN A 254 -4.90 4.39 23.16
N LEU A 255 -3.69 4.06 22.72
CA LEU A 255 -3.38 2.98 21.78
C LEU A 255 -2.49 1.90 22.43
N PRO A 256 -2.95 1.22 23.49
CA PRO A 256 -2.15 0.27 24.25
C PRO A 256 -1.81 -1.00 23.47
N HIS A 257 -2.54 -1.27 22.38
CA HIS A 257 -2.30 -2.44 21.52
C HIS A 257 -1.28 -2.18 20.41
N LEU A 258 -0.92 -0.91 20.16
CA LEU A 258 0.06 -0.58 19.14
C LEU A 258 1.45 -1.07 19.57
N ARG A 259 2.02 -1.98 18.79
CA ARG A 259 3.34 -2.58 19.02
C ARG A 259 4.43 -1.86 18.25
N TYR A 260 4.10 -1.39 17.05
CA TYR A 260 5.04 -0.73 16.15
C TYR A 260 4.42 0.51 15.52
N LEU A 261 5.12 1.63 15.65
CA LEU A 261 4.80 2.88 14.94
C LEU A 261 5.95 3.22 14.00
N VAL A 262 5.67 3.23 12.73
CA VAL A 262 6.58 3.77 11.70
C VAL A 262 6.19 5.20 11.40
N VAL A 263 7.15 6.12 11.51
CA VAL A 263 7.01 7.48 11.00
C VAL A 263 7.81 7.60 9.70
N THR A 264 7.19 8.18 8.66
CA THR A 264 7.77 8.15 7.32
C THR A 264 7.17 9.20 6.40
N ALA A 265 7.69 9.32 5.18
CA ALA A 265 7.27 10.21 4.09
C ALA A 265 7.57 11.70 4.30
N GLU A 266 7.84 12.14 5.52
CA GLU A 266 8.14 13.53 5.85
C GLU A 266 9.23 13.59 6.94
N ALA A 267 9.86 14.76 7.11
CA ALA A 267 10.77 14.97 8.22
C ALA A 267 10.03 14.89 9.56
N THR A 268 10.54 14.08 10.48
CA THR A 268 9.90 13.77 11.77
C THR A 268 10.41 14.69 12.87
N ASP A 269 9.52 15.51 13.42
CA ASP A 269 9.78 16.36 14.58
C ASP A 269 9.82 15.49 15.86
N VAL A 270 10.97 15.53 16.55
CA VAL A 270 11.19 14.74 17.78
C VAL A 270 10.26 15.21 18.91
N SER A 271 9.94 16.51 19.00
CA SER A 271 9.03 17.03 20.03
C SER A 271 7.60 16.54 19.84
N LEU A 272 7.15 16.45 18.58
CA LEU A 272 5.82 15.92 18.23
C LEU A 272 5.68 14.45 18.66
N LEU A 273 6.73 13.66 18.45
CA LEU A 273 6.73 12.26 18.91
C LEU A 273 6.79 12.15 20.43
N ALA A 274 7.54 13.03 21.11
CA ALA A 274 7.57 13.06 22.57
C ALA A 274 6.16 13.31 23.15
N ASP A 275 5.37 14.22 22.53
CA ASP A 275 4.00 14.49 22.95
C ASP A 275 3.05 13.33 22.64
N PHE A 276 3.32 12.55 21.57
CA PHE A 276 2.48 11.40 21.21
C PHE A 276 2.83 10.11 21.98
N ARG A 277 4.03 10.03 22.57
CA ARG A 277 4.48 8.84 23.32
C ARG A 277 3.51 8.35 24.42
N PRO A 278 2.87 9.23 25.22
CA PRO A 278 1.90 8.77 26.20
C PRO A 278 0.71 8.01 25.59
N CYS A 279 0.35 8.31 24.34
CA CYS A 279 -0.76 7.63 23.63
C CYS A 279 -0.40 6.20 23.21
N ILE A 280 0.89 5.87 23.11
CA ILE A 280 1.44 4.60 22.58
C ILE A 280 2.43 3.95 23.55
N PRO A 281 2.02 3.60 24.77
CA PRO A 281 2.93 3.26 25.88
C PRO A 281 3.84 2.07 25.60
N GLN A 282 3.44 1.15 24.70
CA GLN A 282 4.19 -0.09 24.40
C GLN A 282 4.86 -0.09 23.04
N ALA A 283 4.58 0.92 22.19
CA ALA A 283 5.03 0.89 20.80
C ALA A 283 6.53 1.16 20.66
N GLU A 284 7.21 0.33 19.90
CA GLU A 284 8.49 0.67 19.29
C GLU A 284 8.26 1.67 18.17
N VAL A 285 9.04 2.77 18.14
CA VAL A 285 8.95 3.79 17.09
C VAL A 285 10.18 3.71 16.21
N VAL A 286 9.95 3.67 14.89
CA VAL A 286 11.02 3.64 13.90
C VAL A 286 10.77 4.73 12.86
N ASN A 287 11.80 5.53 12.57
CA ASN A 287 11.79 6.47 11.45
C ASN A 287 12.33 5.75 10.21
N LEU A 288 11.52 5.65 9.15
CA LEU A 288 11.91 5.06 7.88
C LEU A 288 11.93 6.15 6.81
N TYR A 289 13.00 6.16 6.01
CA TYR A 289 13.14 7.10 4.91
C TYR A 289 13.60 6.39 3.63
N GLY A 290 13.08 6.84 2.50
CA GLY A 290 13.51 6.48 1.17
C GLY A 290 12.77 7.31 0.12
N PRO A 291 13.47 7.80 -0.92
CA PRO A 291 12.80 8.30 -2.12
C PRO A 291 12.30 7.12 -2.97
N THR A 292 11.31 7.36 -3.80
CA THR A 292 10.66 6.31 -4.63
C THR A 292 11.68 5.54 -5.47
N GLU A 293 12.73 6.21 -5.95
CA GLU A 293 13.81 5.64 -6.76
C GLU A 293 14.65 4.59 -6.03
N THR A 294 14.61 4.57 -4.69
CA THR A 294 15.31 3.56 -3.86
C THR A 294 14.41 2.42 -3.37
N THR A 295 13.21 2.33 -3.89
CA THR A 295 12.21 1.32 -3.54
C THR A 295 11.71 1.47 -2.11
N ILE A 296 10.82 2.40 -1.88
CA ILE A 296 10.07 2.67 -0.64
C ILE A 296 10.97 3.20 0.49
N TYR A 297 11.83 2.36 1.07
CA TYR A 297 12.73 2.74 2.18
C TYR A 297 14.15 2.25 1.95
N CYS A 298 15.13 3.10 2.23
CA CYS A 298 16.55 2.76 2.17
C CYS A 298 17.28 2.95 3.50
N THR A 299 16.68 3.66 4.46
CA THR A 299 17.25 3.84 5.80
C THR A 299 16.20 3.55 6.88
N SER A 300 16.69 3.15 8.05
CA SER A 300 15.87 2.95 9.24
C SER A 300 16.59 3.48 10.47
N TYR A 301 15.85 4.19 11.31
CA TYR A 301 16.35 4.68 12.59
C TYR A 301 15.36 4.32 13.71
N PRO A 302 15.67 3.32 14.56
CA PRO A 302 14.92 3.05 15.78
C PRO A 302 15.00 4.26 16.71
N MET A 303 13.85 4.81 17.08
CA MET A 303 13.74 6.03 17.86
C MET A 303 13.65 5.71 19.38
N PRO A 304 14.71 5.85 20.15
CA PRO A 304 14.69 5.57 21.58
C PRO A 304 13.79 6.57 22.33
N LEU A 305 13.29 6.16 23.49
CA LEU A 305 12.48 7.04 24.36
C LEU A 305 13.26 8.28 24.83
N GLN A 306 14.57 8.15 25.00
CA GLN A 306 15.47 9.23 25.40
C GLN A 306 16.72 9.22 24.53
N GLY A 307 17.31 10.40 24.30
CA GLY A 307 18.56 10.52 23.55
C GLY A 307 18.41 10.28 22.04
N CYS A 308 17.24 10.56 21.48
CA CYS A 308 17.02 10.49 20.04
C CYS A 308 18.03 11.34 19.28
N LYS A 309 18.72 10.76 18.29
CA LYS A 309 19.60 11.51 17.39
C LYS A 309 18.77 12.45 16.54
N GLN A 310 19.15 13.72 16.53
CA GLN A 310 18.41 14.77 15.82
C GLN A 310 19.33 15.85 15.30
N HIS A 311 18.86 16.54 14.27
CA HIS A 311 19.44 17.78 13.76
C HIS A 311 18.34 18.82 13.61
N SER A 312 18.51 20.00 14.22
CA SER A 312 17.49 21.08 14.19
C SER A 312 16.09 20.63 14.60
N GLY A 313 15.98 19.75 15.61
CA GLY A 313 14.70 19.20 16.09
C GLY A 313 14.15 18.04 15.27
N MET A 314 14.71 17.70 14.11
CA MET A 314 14.27 16.59 13.27
C MET A 314 15.05 15.32 13.58
N ALA A 315 14.36 14.19 13.60
CA ALA A 315 14.95 12.87 13.83
C ALA A 315 15.96 12.49 12.74
N ALA A 316 16.97 11.72 13.12
CA ALA A 316 17.88 11.11 12.14
C ALA A 316 17.14 10.15 11.18
N ILE A 317 17.72 9.98 10.00
CA ILE A 317 17.26 9.07 8.93
C ILE A 317 18.35 8.06 8.57
#